data_a93390008ae2d7056095558212d056a1
#
_entry.id   a93390008ae2d7056095558212d056a1
#
_cell.length_a   1.000
_cell.length_b   1.000
_cell.length_c   1.000
_cell.angle_alpha   90.00
_cell.angle_beta   90.00
_cell.angle_gamma   90.00
#
_symmetry.space_group_name_H-M   'P 1'
#
loop_
_entity.id
_entity.type
_entity.pdbx_description
1 polymer ?
#
loop_
_entity_poly.entity_id
_entity_poly.type
_entity_poly.pdbx_seq_one_letter_code
_entity_poly.pdbx_strand_id
1 'polypeptide(L)'
;IYAVVRDEPKPILDAVEQASWTCEAIVTNGGTGLAKRDVTIPTLLPRFERTLPGFGELFRSLSYAKIGSAAMLSGAVSGVYHGRLVFCLPGSPDGCRLAMEKLILPELGHAVGVMSR
;
A
#
# COMPACT_ATOMS: atom_id res chain seq x y z
N ILE A 1 12.98 -5.45 -7.05
CA ILE A 1 12.60 -6.77 -6.50
C ILE A 1 11.11 -7.00 -6.73
N TYR A 2 10.74 -8.17 -7.17
CA TYR A 2 9.36 -8.57 -7.34
C TYR A 2 9.17 -9.95 -6.72
N ALA A 3 8.10 -10.11 -5.92
CA ALA A 3 7.81 -11.37 -5.27
C ALA A 3 6.30 -11.62 -5.21
N VAL A 4 5.90 -12.87 -5.32
CA VAL A 4 4.53 -13.30 -5.10
C VAL A 4 4.52 -14.17 -3.85
N VAL A 5 3.66 -13.83 -2.90
CA VAL A 5 3.59 -14.52 -1.61
C VAL A 5 2.16 -14.96 -1.31
N ARG A 6 2.04 -15.93 -0.40
CA ARG A 6 0.72 -16.42 0.02
C ARG A 6 -0.01 -15.35 0.84
N ASP A 7 -1.35 -15.41 0.80
CA ASP A 7 -2.22 -14.53 1.61
C ASP A 7 -2.22 -15.00 3.07
N GLU A 8 -1.05 -14.96 3.69
CA GLU A 8 -0.85 -15.32 5.09
C GLU A 8 0.04 -14.27 5.75
N PRO A 9 -0.17 -13.96 7.05
CA PRO A 9 0.58 -12.91 7.73
C PRO A 9 2.09 -13.07 7.65
N LYS A 10 2.62 -14.27 7.93
CA LYS A 10 4.07 -14.47 8.00
C LYS A 10 4.76 -14.28 6.65
N PRO A 11 4.34 -14.93 5.55
CA PRO A 11 4.96 -14.68 4.24
C PRO A 11 4.92 -13.22 3.80
N ILE A 12 3.80 -12.54 4.06
CA ILE A 12 3.66 -11.12 3.72
C ILE A 12 4.66 -10.29 4.51
N LEU A 13 4.69 -10.48 5.82
CA LEU A 13 5.60 -9.72 6.68
C LEU A 13 7.07 -9.99 6.35
N ASP A 14 7.43 -11.25 6.12
CA ASP A 14 8.81 -11.62 5.78
C ASP A 14 9.25 -10.95 4.47
N ALA A 15 8.37 -10.92 3.47
CA ALA A 15 8.69 -10.29 2.18
C ALA A 15 8.89 -8.78 2.32
N VAL A 16 8.02 -8.10 3.08
CA VAL A 16 8.12 -6.67 3.31
C VAL A 16 9.38 -6.35 4.12
N GLU A 17 9.67 -7.14 5.15
CA GLU A 17 10.86 -6.93 5.95
C GLU A 17 12.13 -7.09 5.13
N GLN A 18 12.20 -8.14 4.32
CA GLN A 18 13.37 -8.36 3.46
C GLN A 18 13.54 -7.21 2.45
N ALA A 19 12.45 -6.77 1.84
CA ALA A 19 12.49 -5.64 0.91
C ALA A 19 12.94 -4.35 1.60
N SER A 20 12.58 -4.16 2.86
CA SER A 20 12.95 -2.95 3.61
C SER A 20 14.46 -2.77 3.80
N TRP A 21 15.24 -3.84 3.62
CA TRP A 21 16.69 -3.76 3.75
C TRP A 21 17.37 -3.12 2.54
N THR A 22 16.74 -3.19 1.36
CA THR A 22 17.36 -2.75 0.11
C THR A 22 16.53 -1.76 -0.70
N CYS A 23 15.22 -1.66 -0.44
CA CYS A 23 14.31 -0.83 -1.21
C CYS A 23 13.87 0.39 -0.40
N GLU A 24 13.80 1.52 -1.05
CA GLU A 24 13.33 2.77 -0.43
C GLU A 24 11.81 2.85 -0.37
N ALA A 25 11.14 2.17 -1.29
CA ALA A 25 9.69 2.10 -1.33
C ALA A 25 9.23 0.69 -1.66
N ILE A 26 8.13 0.28 -1.05
CA ILE A 26 7.57 -1.06 -1.19
C ILE A 26 6.10 -0.91 -1.53
N VAL A 27 5.68 -1.61 -2.58
CA VAL A 27 4.28 -1.64 -2.98
C VAL A 27 3.78 -3.08 -2.86
N THR A 28 2.71 -3.26 -2.11
CA THR A 28 1.99 -4.54 -2.11
C THR A 28 0.68 -4.37 -2.85
N ASN A 29 0.21 -5.41 -3.51
CA ASN A 29 -1.12 -5.39 -4.10
C ASN A 29 -1.86 -6.69 -3.83
N GLY A 30 -3.14 -6.56 -3.48
CA GLY A 30 -3.97 -7.67 -3.05
C GLY A 30 -4.07 -7.75 -1.53
N GLY A 31 -5.04 -8.52 -1.06
CA GLY A 31 -5.25 -8.78 0.36
C GLY A 31 -5.75 -7.58 1.18
N THR A 32 -6.37 -6.59 0.53
CA THR A 32 -6.79 -5.35 1.19
C THR A 32 -8.30 -5.23 1.36
N GLY A 33 -9.07 -6.24 0.97
CA GLY A 33 -10.53 -6.22 1.10
C GLY A 33 -11.00 -6.61 2.49
N LEU A 34 -12.28 -6.96 2.57
CA LEU A 34 -12.96 -7.28 3.84
C LEU A 34 -13.11 -8.79 4.07
N ALA A 35 -12.67 -9.65 3.15
CA ALA A 35 -12.74 -11.08 3.33
C ALA A 35 -11.72 -11.53 4.39
N LYS A 36 -12.00 -12.68 5.02
CA LYS A 36 -11.10 -13.21 6.07
C LYS A 36 -9.70 -13.49 5.55
N ARG A 37 -9.56 -13.82 4.26
CA ARG A 37 -8.27 -14.06 3.61
C ARG A 37 -7.52 -12.78 3.28
N ASP A 38 -8.18 -11.63 3.35
CA ASP A 38 -7.56 -10.34 3.07
C ASP A 38 -6.81 -9.86 4.30
N VAL A 39 -5.58 -10.34 4.46
CA VAL A 39 -4.80 -10.15 5.69
C VAL A 39 -3.67 -9.14 5.55
N THR A 40 -3.46 -8.54 4.38
CA THR A 40 -2.33 -7.62 4.15
C THR A 40 -2.39 -6.42 5.08
N ILE A 41 -3.50 -5.71 5.11
CA ILE A 41 -3.64 -4.52 5.97
C ILE A 41 -3.58 -4.88 7.46
N PRO A 42 -4.34 -5.87 7.95
CA PRO A 42 -4.24 -6.25 9.37
C PRO A 42 -2.82 -6.68 9.78
N THR A 43 -2.04 -7.23 8.85
CA THR A 43 -0.67 -7.64 9.13
C THR A 43 0.29 -6.45 9.19
N LEU A 44 0.20 -5.53 8.22
CA LEU A 44 1.20 -4.48 8.05
C LEU A 44 0.86 -3.20 8.79
N LEU A 45 -0.40 -2.78 8.80
CA LEU A 45 -0.79 -1.50 9.39
C LEU A 45 -0.37 -1.33 10.85
N PRO A 46 -0.55 -2.33 11.73
CA PRO A 46 -0.13 -2.17 13.14
C PRO A 46 1.39 -2.03 13.31
N ARG A 47 2.17 -2.39 12.30
CA ARG A 47 3.63 -2.35 12.35
C ARG A 47 4.21 -1.09 11.73
N PHE A 48 3.40 -0.22 11.16
CA PHE A 48 3.89 1.04 10.61
C PHE A 48 4.32 1.96 11.74
N GLU A 49 5.51 2.53 11.60
CA GLU A 49 6.04 3.52 12.53
C GLU A 49 5.25 4.82 12.45
N ARG A 50 4.81 5.16 11.25
CA ARG A 50 3.93 6.29 10.95
C ARG A 50 2.97 5.85 9.87
N THR A 51 1.77 6.44 9.87
CA THR A 51 0.80 6.20 8.80
C THR A 51 0.72 7.43 7.90
N LEU A 52 0.31 7.20 6.65
CA LEU A 52 0.09 8.27 5.66
C LEU A 52 -1.38 8.25 5.24
N PRO A 53 -2.28 8.81 6.08
CA PRO A 53 -3.72 8.74 5.82
C PRO A 53 -4.13 9.37 4.49
N GLY A 54 -3.41 10.41 4.07
CA GLY A 54 -3.70 11.13 2.83
C GLY A 54 -3.68 10.22 1.60
N PHE A 55 -2.85 9.19 1.60
CA PHE A 55 -2.82 8.26 0.47
C PHE A 55 -4.17 7.56 0.29
N GLY A 56 -4.68 6.93 1.34
CA GLY A 56 -5.97 6.24 1.27
C GLY A 56 -7.14 7.19 1.01
N GLU A 57 -7.11 8.37 1.60
CA GLU A 57 -8.12 9.39 1.39
C GLU A 57 -8.20 9.81 -0.08
N LEU A 58 -7.06 10.14 -0.68
CA LEU A 58 -7.01 10.53 -2.09
C LEU A 58 -7.34 9.36 -3.01
N PHE A 59 -6.85 8.16 -2.69
CA PHE A 59 -7.16 6.98 -3.49
C PHE A 59 -8.67 6.74 -3.53
N ARG A 60 -9.34 6.75 -2.39
CA ARG A 60 -10.78 6.51 -2.32
C ARG A 60 -11.57 7.64 -2.97
N SER A 61 -11.11 8.87 -2.87
CA SER A 61 -11.73 10.00 -3.56
C SER A 61 -11.69 9.83 -5.08
N LEU A 62 -10.51 9.45 -5.61
CA LEU A 62 -10.36 9.19 -7.04
C LEU A 62 -11.18 7.98 -7.50
N SER A 63 -11.22 6.94 -6.67
CA SER A 63 -12.00 5.74 -6.94
C SER A 63 -13.51 6.05 -6.96
N TYR A 64 -13.97 6.90 -6.06
CA TYR A 64 -15.37 7.30 -5.99
C TYR A 64 -15.83 7.93 -7.32
N ALA A 65 -14.97 8.74 -7.94
CA ALA A 65 -15.31 9.36 -9.22
C ALA A 65 -15.49 8.32 -10.33
N LYS A 66 -14.89 7.15 -10.20
CA LYS A 66 -14.96 6.08 -11.21
C LYS A 66 -16.02 5.02 -10.92
N ILE A 67 -16.12 4.58 -9.68
CA ILE A 67 -16.94 3.43 -9.30
C ILE A 67 -18.02 3.75 -8.26
N GLY A 68 -18.12 5.02 -7.84
CA GLY A 68 -19.15 5.43 -6.91
C GLY A 68 -18.94 4.88 -5.50
N SER A 69 -20.05 4.58 -4.81
CA SER A 69 -20.03 4.18 -3.41
C SER A 69 -19.24 2.92 -3.11
N ALA A 70 -19.01 2.07 -4.12
CA ALA A 70 -18.18 0.87 -3.94
C ALA A 70 -16.74 1.23 -3.51
N ALA A 71 -16.30 2.45 -3.78
CA ALA A 71 -14.98 2.93 -3.35
C ALA A 71 -14.80 2.88 -1.84
N MET A 72 -15.87 2.96 -1.07
CA MET A 72 -15.81 2.86 0.40
C MET A 72 -15.28 1.49 0.87
N LEU A 73 -15.40 0.47 0.03
CA LEU A 73 -14.93 -0.89 0.34
C LEU A 73 -13.47 -1.10 -0.06
N SER A 74 -12.86 -0.12 -0.73
CA SER A 74 -11.47 -0.24 -1.18
C SER A 74 -10.52 -0.03 -0.01
N GLY A 75 -9.75 -1.05 0.29
CA GLY A 75 -8.67 -0.95 1.26
C GLY A 75 -7.40 -0.45 0.57
N ALA A 76 -6.93 0.72 0.98
CA ALA A 76 -5.66 1.27 0.51
C ALA A 76 -5.07 2.04 1.67
N VAL A 77 -3.87 1.67 2.07
CA VAL A 77 -3.16 2.31 3.19
C VAL A 77 -1.71 2.51 2.82
N SER A 78 -1.08 3.46 3.48
CA SER A 78 0.35 3.71 3.32
C SER A 78 0.95 4.11 4.66
N GLY A 79 2.22 3.84 4.82
CA GLY A 79 2.95 4.21 6.02
C GLY A 79 4.43 3.95 5.89
N VAL A 80 5.11 4.02 7.02
CA VAL A 80 6.56 3.83 7.13
C VAL A 80 6.83 2.54 7.89
N TYR A 81 7.68 1.70 7.33
CA TYR A 81 8.12 0.44 7.94
C TYR A 81 9.64 0.37 7.84
N HIS A 82 10.33 0.29 8.97
CA HIS A 82 11.81 0.30 9.04
C HIS A 82 12.41 1.44 8.22
N GLY A 83 11.82 2.63 8.31
CA GLY A 83 12.30 3.80 7.57
C GLY A 83 12.00 3.77 6.08
N ARG A 84 11.18 2.86 5.61
CA ARG A 84 10.82 2.73 4.20
C ARG A 84 9.34 3.03 3.98
N LEU A 85 9.03 3.61 2.82
CA LEU A 85 7.64 3.84 2.44
C LEU A 85 7.00 2.52 2.00
N VAL A 86 5.80 2.27 2.49
CA VAL A 86 5.01 1.09 2.09
C VAL A 86 3.64 1.58 1.62
N PHE A 87 3.22 1.09 0.46
CA PHE A 87 1.90 1.36 -0.10
C PHE A 87 1.19 0.03 -0.30
N CYS A 88 0.05 -0.15 0.35
CA CYS A 88 -0.77 -1.35 0.20
C CYS A 88 -1.94 -1.04 -0.73
N LEU A 89 -1.97 -1.67 -1.88
CA LEU A 89 -2.94 -1.42 -2.95
C LEU A 89 -3.91 -2.58 -3.09
N PRO A 90 -5.14 -2.32 -3.56
CA PRO A 90 -6.07 -3.39 -3.90
C PRO A 90 -5.54 -4.27 -5.02
N GLY A 91 -6.11 -5.48 -5.16
CA GLY A 91 -5.67 -6.43 -6.17
C GLY A 91 -6.15 -6.13 -7.59
N SER A 92 -7.12 -5.24 -7.77
CA SER A 92 -7.66 -4.95 -9.10
C SER A 92 -6.64 -4.20 -9.96
N PRO A 93 -6.50 -4.57 -11.26
CA PRO A 93 -5.58 -3.84 -12.14
C PRO A 93 -5.91 -2.36 -12.25
N ASP A 94 -7.19 -1.99 -12.32
CA ASP A 94 -7.61 -0.59 -12.43
C ASP A 94 -7.26 0.19 -11.15
N GLY A 95 -7.46 -0.41 -9.99
CA GLY A 95 -7.09 0.22 -8.72
C GLY A 95 -5.58 0.42 -8.60
N CYS A 96 -4.80 -0.58 -9.00
CA CYS A 96 -3.34 -0.46 -8.99
C CYS A 96 -2.87 0.64 -9.93
N ARG A 97 -3.43 0.69 -11.14
CA ARG A 97 -3.05 1.72 -12.12
C ARG A 97 -3.40 3.11 -11.60
N LEU A 98 -4.59 3.27 -11.04
CA LEU A 98 -5.03 4.54 -10.48
C LEU A 98 -4.05 5.02 -9.39
N ALA A 99 -3.72 4.15 -8.45
CA ALA A 99 -2.80 4.49 -7.35
C ALA A 99 -1.41 4.84 -7.88
N MET A 100 -0.87 4.03 -8.78
CA MET A 100 0.47 4.25 -9.30
C MET A 100 0.55 5.53 -10.13
N GLU A 101 -0.35 5.71 -11.08
CA GLU A 101 -0.26 6.82 -12.03
C GLU A 101 -0.63 8.17 -11.40
N LYS A 102 -1.62 8.20 -10.51
CA LYS A 102 -2.15 9.45 -9.97
C LYS A 102 -1.53 9.86 -8.65
N LEU A 103 -1.00 8.94 -7.87
CA LEU A 103 -0.54 9.22 -6.51
C LEU A 103 0.92 8.85 -6.29
N ILE A 104 1.29 7.59 -6.51
CA ILE A 104 2.61 7.11 -6.11
C ILE A 104 3.72 7.66 -7.01
N LEU A 105 3.62 7.42 -8.31
CA LEU A 105 4.68 7.83 -9.23
C LEU A 105 4.92 9.34 -9.24
N PRO A 106 3.87 10.19 -9.25
CA PRO A 106 4.10 11.64 -9.23
C PRO A 106 4.83 12.13 -7.99
N GLU A 107 4.66 11.47 -6.83
CA GLU A 107 5.18 11.96 -5.56
C GLU A 107 6.32 11.12 -4.98
N LEU A 108 6.69 10.00 -5.62
CA LEU A 108 7.63 9.05 -5.03
C LEU A 108 8.99 9.68 -4.74
N GLY A 109 9.55 10.42 -5.70
CA GLY A 109 10.85 11.08 -5.49
C GLY A 109 10.81 12.09 -4.35
N HIS A 110 9.75 12.89 -4.29
CA HIS A 110 9.54 13.86 -3.21
C HIS A 110 9.40 13.14 -1.86
N ALA A 111 8.59 12.09 -1.80
CA ALA A 111 8.36 11.36 -0.56
C ALA A 111 9.63 10.71 -0.03
N VAL A 112 10.43 10.09 -0.90
CA VAL A 112 11.72 9.52 -0.52
C VAL A 112 12.67 10.60 -0.01
N GLY A 113 12.69 11.77 -0.65
CA GLY A 113 13.49 12.90 -0.21
C GLY A 113 13.09 13.40 1.18
N VAL A 114 11.79 13.45 1.47
CA VAL A 114 11.29 13.83 2.79
C VAL A 114 11.74 12.82 3.85
N MET A 115 11.70 11.53 3.51
CA MET A 115 12.13 10.46 4.43
C MET A 115 13.61 10.56 4.80
N SER A 116 14.43 11.16 3.95
CA SER A 116 15.88 11.29 4.17
C SER A 116 16.28 12.48 5.04
N ARG A 117 15.33 13.32 5.44
CA ARG A 117 15.59 14.52 6.24
C ARG A 117 15.79 14.23 7.72
#